data_1ebc12530ae863c7cc7a69a7b2247ae9
#
_entry.id   1ebc12530ae863c7cc7a69a7b2247ae9
#
_cell.length_a   1.000
_cell.length_b   1.000
_cell.length_c   1.000
_cell.angle_alpha   90.00
_cell.angle_beta   90.00
_cell.angle_gamma   90.00
#
_symmetry.space_group_name_H-M   'P 1'
#
loop_
_entity.id
_entity.type
_entity.pdbx_description
1 polymer ?
#
loop_
_entity_poly.entity_id
_entity_poly.type
_entity_poly.pdbx_seq_one_letter_code
_entity_poly.pdbx_strand_id
1 'polypeptide(L)'
;MPEGHSVQRFANDFNKKFKGSVVRVDSPQGRFSSEAKLIDGRILLKAKAIGKQMFLKFDNGLTCRIHLGIYGKWRFTEDLDKLMPGQVRVRFFNEQFLADLRGPTICEVIDQRAVKVIENRLGPDPTNTDPRGLQKQRFIERVSSSASPIGILLMNQEVISGIGNVYRAEILFRAQISPHAPGKSLSVQQIEEIWIDTVKLMKVGVATGFMTTREERLKKRTKKADRNYVYQRQGERCLRCEGIVQIELMATRKLYWCPGCQF
;
A
#
# COMPACT_ATOMS: atom_id res chain seq x y z
N MET A 1 -3.69 -1.68 8.82
CA MET A 1 -2.36 -1.96 8.22
C MET A 1 -2.27 -1.15 6.95
N PRO A 2 -1.20 -0.35 6.74
CA PRO A 2 -1.02 0.39 5.49
C PRO A 2 -0.84 -0.56 4.29
N GLU A 3 -1.56 -0.28 3.19
CA GLU A 3 -1.39 -0.94 1.91
C GLU A 3 -1.08 0.13 0.83
N GLY A 4 -0.89 -0.23 -0.42
CA GLY A 4 -0.39 0.66 -1.47
C GLY A 4 -1.07 2.03 -1.56
N HIS A 5 -2.42 2.06 -1.48
CA HIS A 5 -3.18 3.31 -1.49
C HIS A 5 -2.78 4.28 -0.37
N SER A 6 -2.48 3.77 0.84
CA SER A 6 -2.04 4.61 1.97
C SER A 6 -0.67 5.22 1.70
N VAL A 7 0.26 4.42 1.15
CA VAL A 7 1.61 4.88 0.83
C VAL A 7 1.58 5.92 -0.29
N GLN A 8 0.75 5.69 -1.32
CA GLN A 8 0.54 6.66 -2.40
C GLN A 8 -0.04 7.97 -1.87
N ARG A 9 -1.00 7.90 -0.94
CA ARG A 9 -1.56 9.10 -0.30
C ARG A 9 -0.51 9.88 0.47
N PHE A 10 0.33 9.20 1.28
CA PHE A 10 1.42 9.88 1.98
C PHE A 10 2.44 10.50 1.04
N ALA A 11 2.78 9.83 -0.07
CA ALA A 11 3.65 10.43 -1.10
C ALA A 11 3.03 11.70 -1.71
N ASN A 12 1.72 11.70 -1.94
CA ASN A 12 0.98 12.88 -2.40
C ASN A 12 1.02 14.01 -1.37
N ASP A 13 0.82 13.69 -0.08
CA ASP A 13 0.89 14.66 1.02
C ASP A 13 2.30 15.27 1.13
N PHE A 14 3.36 14.47 0.99
CA PHE A 14 4.74 14.98 0.95
C PHE A 14 4.99 15.88 -0.27
N ASN A 15 4.52 15.50 -1.45
CA ASN A 15 4.64 16.36 -2.64
C ASN A 15 3.89 17.70 -2.45
N LYS A 16 2.71 17.66 -1.84
CA LYS A 16 1.91 18.87 -1.61
C LYS A 16 2.57 19.82 -0.59
N LYS A 17 3.22 19.28 0.47
CA LYS A 17 3.67 20.02 1.64
C LYS A 17 5.17 20.37 1.63
N PHE A 18 5.99 19.56 0.97
CA PHE A 18 7.45 19.65 1.07
C PHE A 18 8.19 19.72 -0.26
N LYS A 19 7.56 19.36 -1.39
CA LYS A 19 8.25 19.38 -2.69
C LYS A 19 8.72 20.78 -3.07
N GLY A 20 10.00 20.90 -3.42
CA GLY A 20 10.64 22.15 -3.81
C GLY A 20 11.09 23.04 -2.65
N SER A 21 10.82 22.64 -1.41
CA SER A 21 11.32 23.36 -0.22
C SER A 21 12.55 22.71 0.37
N VAL A 22 13.33 23.49 1.10
CA VAL A 22 14.35 22.98 2.01
C VAL A 22 13.68 22.27 3.15
N VAL A 23 14.10 21.05 3.41
CA VAL A 23 13.51 20.20 4.46
C VAL A 23 14.54 19.93 5.54
N ARG A 24 14.22 20.30 6.77
CA ARG A 24 15.00 19.92 7.95
C ARG A 24 14.57 18.52 8.37
N VAL A 25 15.56 17.73 8.78
CA VAL A 25 15.36 16.33 9.15
C VAL A 25 16.01 16.02 10.47
N ASP A 26 15.23 15.50 11.41
CA ASP A 26 15.69 15.12 12.75
C ASP A 26 15.24 13.70 13.10
N SER A 27 15.91 13.08 14.05
CA SER A 27 15.57 11.76 14.60
C SER A 27 15.38 11.84 16.12
N PRO A 28 14.20 12.23 16.62
CA PRO A 28 13.96 12.38 18.06
C PRO A 28 14.24 11.12 18.86
N GLN A 29 14.04 9.93 18.27
CA GLN A 29 14.36 8.64 18.87
C GLN A 29 15.85 8.27 18.78
N GLY A 30 16.64 8.95 17.95
CA GLY A 30 18.06 8.68 17.73
C GLY A 30 18.39 7.58 16.70
N ARG A 31 17.46 6.66 16.39
CA ARG A 31 17.72 5.50 15.52
C ARG A 31 17.88 5.79 14.03
N PHE A 32 17.75 7.04 13.63
CA PHE A 32 17.90 7.51 12.25
C PHE A 32 18.83 8.74 12.20
N SER A 33 19.61 9.01 13.26
CA SER A 33 20.39 10.26 13.37
C SER A 33 21.52 10.35 12.35
N SER A 34 22.19 9.26 12.02
CA SER A 34 23.25 9.23 11.00
C SER A 34 22.70 9.51 9.61
N GLU A 35 21.59 8.86 9.27
CA GLU A 35 20.93 9.03 7.97
C GLU A 35 20.26 10.40 7.84
N ALA A 36 19.69 10.92 8.94
CA ALA A 36 19.08 12.25 8.96
C ALA A 36 20.07 13.32 8.53
N LYS A 37 21.32 13.28 9.04
CA LYS A 37 22.39 14.22 8.67
C LYS A 37 22.71 14.25 7.17
N LEU A 38 22.50 13.15 6.46
CA LEU A 38 22.78 13.07 5.02
C LEU A 38 21.78 13.84 4.17
N ILE A 39 20.58 14.09 4.71
CA ILE A 39 19.46 14.70 3.98
C ILE A 39 18.88 15.93 4.69
N ASP A 40 19.40 16.29 5.88
CA ASP A 40 19.03 17.53 6.60
C ASP A 40 19.42 18.78 5.80
N GLY A 41 18.53 19.75 5.71
CA GLY A 41 18.73 20.99 4.98
C GLY A 41 18.76 20.82 3.44
N ARG A 42 18.33 19.67 2.91
CA ARG A 42 18.27 19.43 1.46
C ARG A 42 16.88 19.73 0.90
N ILE A 43 16.83 20.00 -0.40
CA ILE A 43 15.57 20.24 -1.10
C ILE A 43 14.93 18.91 -1.46
N LEU A 44 13.65 18.70 -1.06
CA LEU A 44 12.87 17.56 -1.49
C LEU A 44 12.42 17.74 -2.94
N LEU A 45 12.99 16.97 -3.86
CA LEU A 45 12.65 17.02 -5.27
C LEU A 45 11.32 16.34 -5.59
N LYS A 46 11.07 15.16 -4.97
CA LYS A 46 9.88 14.35 -5.24
C LYS A 46 9.67 13.28 -4.17
N ALA A 47 8.42 13.06 -3.79
CA ALA A 47 7.98 11.86 -3.11
C ALA A 47 7.30 10.92 -4.11
N LYS A 48 7.64 9.62 -4.09
CA LYS A 48 7.10 8.57 -4.96
C LYS A 48 6.71 7.37 -4.11
N ALA A 49 5.58 6.75 -4.42
CA ALA A 49 5.21 5.44 -3.89
C ALA A 49 5.35 4.39 -5.00
N ILE A 50 5.78 3.19 -4.63
CA ILE A 50 5.69 1.99 -5.46
C ILE A 50 5.29 0.85 -4.52
N GLY A 51 4.08 0.36 -4.70
CA GLY A 51 3.49 -0.61 -3.79
C GLY A 51 3.43 -0.09 -2.36
N LYS A 52 4.13 -0.76 -1.46
CA LYS A 52 4.21 -0.38 -0.03
C LYS A 52 5.50 0.36 0.33
N GLN A 53 6.30 0.72 -0.67
CA GLN A 53 7.55 1.47 -0.51
C GLN A 53 7.32 2.95 -0.83
N MET A 54 7.86 3.82 0.00
CA MET A 54 7.87 5.27 -0.20
C MET A 54 9.31 5.75 -0.38
N PHE A 55 9.53 6.60 -1.36
CA PHE A 55 10.83 7.16 -1.72
C PHE A 55 10.73 8.68 -1.71
N LEU A 56 11.52 9.32 -0.86
CA LEU A 56 11.68 10.78 -0.77
C LEU A 56 13.03 11.14 -1.39
N LYS A 57 13.04 11.66 -2.61
CA LYS A 57 14.27 12.00 -3.37
C LYS A 57 14.67 13.43 -3.07
N PHE A 58 15.96 13.63 -2.70
CA PHE A 58 16.56 14.91 -2.41
C PHE A 58 17.52 15.39 -3.52
N ASP A 59 17.88 16.69 -3.49
CA ASP A 59 18.70 17.36 -4.49
C ASP A 59 20.16 16.86 -4.53
N ASN A 60 20.66 16.27 -3.44
CA ASN A 60 21.98 15.66 -3.35
C ASN A 60 22.08 14.24 -3.96
N GLY A 61 21.03 13.78 -4.65
CA GLY A 61 20.97 12.45 -5.27
C GLY A 61 20.58 11.30 -4.34
N LEU A 62 20.48 11.56 -3.03
CA LEU A 62 20.04 10.56 -2.05
C LEU A 62 18.51 10.45 -1.97
N THR A 63 18.07 9.32 -1.47
CA THR A 63 16.64 9.02 -1.31
C THR A 63 16.38 8.40 0.06
N CYS A 64 15.48 8.97 0.83
CA CYS A 64 14.97 8.31 2.03
C CYS A 64 13.91 7.29 1.63
N ARG A 65 14.18 6.00 1.89
CA ARG A 65 13.26 4.88 1.67
C ARG A 65 12.53 4.54 2.95
N ILE A 66 11.22 4.39 2.85
CA ILE A 66 10.36 4.10 4.00
C ILE A 66 9.41 2.95 3.64
N HIS A 67 9.36 1.94 4.53
CA HIS A 67 8.35 0.91 4.53
C HIS A 67 7.63 0.91 5.88
N LEU A 68 6.34 1.20 5.87
CA LEU A 68 5.57 1.38 7.11
C LEU A 68 5.40 0.09 7.91
N GLY A 69 5.34 -1.07 7.22
CA GLY A 69 5.02 -2.34 7.87
C GLY A 69 3.61 -2.33 8.45
N ILE A 70 3.44 -2.94 9.62
CA ILE A 70 2.15 -3.06 10.32
C ILE A 70 1.89 -1.84 11.21
N TYR A 71 2.93 -1.33 11.86
CA TYR A 71 2.85 -0.34 12.93
C TYR A 71 3.23 1.08 12.50
N GLY A 72 3.85 1.23 11.32
CA GLY A 72 4.29 2.51 10.80
C GLY A 72 3.13 3.48 10.59
N LYS A 73 3.29 4.70 11.13
CA LYS A 73 2.28 5.75 11.03
C LYS A 73 2.94 7.09 10.77
N TRP A 74 2.38 7.82 9.79
CA TRP A 74 2.66 9.22 9.58
C TRP A 74 1.66 10.10 10.30
N ARG A 75 2.12 11.24 10.80
CA ARG A 75 1.29 12.36 11.21
C ARG A 75 1.86 13.63 10.61
N PHE A 76 0.98 14.42 10.01
CA PHE A 76 1.27 15.75 9.49
C PHE A 76 0.57 16.80 10.34
N THR A 77 1.23 17.93 10.59
CA THR A 77 0.68 19.07 11.31
C THR A 77 1.28 20.37 10.77
N GLU A 78 0.56 21.48 10.94
CA GLU A 78 1.01 22.84 10.71
C GLU A 78 1.50 23.49 12.02
N ASP A 79 1.23 22.87 13.14
CA ASP A 79 1.74 23.25 14.46
C ASP A 79 3.13 22.65 14.64
N LEU A 80 4.16 23.46 14.42
CA LEU A 80 5.57 23.05 14.45
C LEU A 80 6.08 22.76 15.87
N ASP A 81 5.45 23.35 16.90
CA ASP A 81 5.81 23.16 18.31
C ASP A 81 5.15 21.93 18.91
N LYS A 82 4.22 21.31 18.17
CA LYS A 82 3.46 20.18 18.67
C LYS A 82 4.31 18.92 18.81
N LEU A 83 4.72 18.66 20.03
CA LEU A 83 5.38 17.41 20.38
C LEU A 83 4.43 16.23 20.22
N MET A 84 4.88 15.23 19.47
CA MET A 84 4.14 13.99 19.28
C MET A 84 4.41 13.03 20.42
N PRO A 85 3.36 12.41 20.99
CA PRO A 85 3.56 11.37 21.99
C PRO A 85 4.21 10.13 21.36
N GLY A 86 5.13 9.50 22.09
CA GLY A 86 5.82 8.27 21.71
C GLY A 86 7.09 8.49 20.88
N GLN A 87 7.67 7.37 20.44
CA GLN A 87 8.98 7.36 19.79
C GLN A 87 8.87 7.72 18.31
N VAL A 88 9.31 8.93 17.93
CA VAL A 88 9.41 9.39 16.55
C VAL A 88 10.73 8.91 15.94
N ARG A 89 10.67 8.08 14.88
CA ARG A 89 11.83 7.55 14.15
C ARG A 89 12.54 8.64 13.37
N VAL A 90 11.76 9.44 12.63
CA VAL A 90 12.25 10.57 11.85
C VAL A 90 11.17 11.65 11.80
N ARG A 91 11.61 12.89 11.86
CA ARG A 91 10.82 14.11 11.70
C ARG A 91 11.33 14.85 10.49
N PHE A 92 10.41 15.22 9.59
CA PHE A 92 10.65 16.13 8.47
C PHE A 92 9.87 17.41 8.73
N PHE A 93 10.51 18.56 8.56
CA PHE A 93 9.81 19.83 8.75
C PHE A 93 10.39 20.93 7.85
N ASN A 94 9.55 21.88 7.50
CA ASN A 94 9.89 23.15 6.87
C ASN A 94 9.19 24.28 7.62
N GLU A 95 9.15 25.48 7.07
CA GLU A 95 8.55 26.66 7.74
C GLU A 95 7.04 26.53 8.02
N GLN A 96 6.31 25.62 7.35
CA GLN A 96 4.85 25.51 7.42
C GLN A 96 4.35 24.15 7.92
N PHE A 97 5.12 23.09 7.71
CA PHE A 97 4.64 21.72 7.93
C PHE A 97 5.64 20.88 8.70
N LEU A 98 5.09 20.01 9.52
CA LEU A 98 5.85 18.98 10.24
C LEU A 98 5.24 17.61 9.94
N ALA A 99 6.10 16.62 9.67
CA ALA A 99 5.72 15.22 9.41
C ALA A 99 6.53 14.28 10.31
N ASP A 100 5.87 13.59 11.22
CA ASP A 100 6.45 12.62 12.15
C ASP A 100 6.16 11.19 11.72
N LEU A 101 7.20 10.36 11.62
CA LEU A 101 7.10 8.93 11.37
C LEU A 101 7.39 8.13 12.64
N ARG A 102 6.50 7.19 12.95
CA ARG A 102 6.66 6.25 14.06
C ARG A 102 6.51 4.81 13.60
N GLY A 103 7.29 3.91 14.20
CA GLY A 103 7.18 2.46 14.03
C GLY A 103 7.33 1.90 12.61
N PRO A 104 8.10 2.50 11.69
CA PRO A 104 8.32 1.91 10.37
C PRO A 104 9.15 0.63 10.48
N THR A 105 8.93 -0.32 9.56
CA THR A 105 9.78 -1.49 9.42
C THR A 105 11.11 -1.14 8.76
N ILE A 106 11.09 -0.24 7.76
CA ILE A 106 12.29 0.28 7.08
C ILE A 106 12.22 1.80 7.09
N CYS A 107 13.34 2.43 7.45
CA CYS A 107 13.60 3.84 7.31
C CYS A 107 15.11 3.99 7.13
N GLU A 108 15.56 4.27 5.91
CA GLU A 108 16.97 4.30 5.52
C GLU A 108 17.22 5.33 4.42
N VAL A 109 18.47 5.80 4.29
CA VAL A 109 18.89 6.63 3.16
C VAL A 109 19.72 5.79 2.20
N ILE A 110 19.33 5.80 0.93
CA ILE A 110 19.93 4.98 -0.13
C ILE A 110 20.26 5.83 -1.36
N ASP A 111 21.18 5.34 -2.17
CA ASP A 111 21.54 5.94 -3.45
C ASP A 111 20.58 5.56 -4.59
N GLN A 112 20.77 6.16 -5.75
CA GLN A 112 19.95 5.90 -6.93
C GLN A 112 20.08 4.48 -7.49
N ARG A 113 21.22 3.81 -7.28
CA ARG A 113 21.42 2.42 -7.73
C ARG A 113 20.56 1.47 -6.91
N ALA A 114 20.60 1.63 -5.59
CA ALA A 114 19.76 0.85 -4.68
C ALA A 114 18.26 1.09 -4.93
N VAL A 115 17.83 2.32 -5.22
CA VAL A 115 16.44 2.61 -5.62
C VAL A 115 16.06 1.80 -6.86
N LYS A 116 16.87 1.80 -7.93
CA LYS A 116 16.59 1.03 -9.16
C LYS A 116 16.51 -0.46 -8.92
N VAL A 117 17.37 -1.03 -8.08
CA VAL A 117 17.33 -2.46 -7.73
C VAL A 117 15.99 -2.80 -7.08
N ILE A 118 15.51 -1.98 -6.14
CA ILE A 118 14.23 -2.19 -5.47
C ILE A 118 13.06 -2.04 -6.45
N GLU A 119 13.07 -0.99 -7.29
CA GLU A 119 12.03 -0.74 -8.29
C GLU A 119 11.90 -1.91 -9.28
N ASN A 120 13.02 -2.42 -9.78
CA ASN A 120 13.04 -3.53 -10.74
C ASN A 120 12.50 -4.84 -10.17
N ARG A 121 12.64 -5.04 -8.87
CA ARG A 121 12.11 -6.21 -8.16
C ARG A 121 10.60 -6.15 -7.94
N LEU A 122 10.04 -4.96 -7.84
CA LEU A 122 8.61 -4.78 -7.59
C LEU A 122 7.77 -5.09 -8.84
N GLY A 123 6.63 -5.70 -8.60
CA GLY A 123 5.62 -5.96 -9.61
C GLY A 123 4.87 -4.69 -10.02
N PRO A 124 3.98 -4.81 -11.02
CA PRO A 124 3.06 -3.76 -11.41
C PRO A 124 2.34 -3.14 -10.22
N ASP A 125 2.23 -1.80 -10.22
CA ASP A 125 1.57 -1.06 -9.15
C ASP A 125 0.24 -0.46 -9.64
N PRO A 126 -0.91 -0.95 -9.13
CA PRO A 126 -2.23 -0.46 -9.52
C PRO A 126 -2.52 1.00 -9.17
N THR A 127 -1.69 1.64 -8.33
CA THR A 127 -1.83 3.07 -8.01
C THR A 127 -1.20 3.98 -9.05
N ASN A 128 -0.34 3.45 -9.91
CA ASN A 128 0.30 4.19 -10.98
C ASN A 128 -0.57 4.26 -12.24
N THR A 129 -0.35 5.29 -13.04
CA THR A 129 -0.97 5.39 -14.37
C THR A 129 -0.39 4.34 -15.32
N ASP A 130 -1.24 3.71 -16.10
CA ASP A 130 -0.85 2.68 -17.08
C ASP A 130 -1.51 2.93 -18.46
N PRO A 131 -1.19 4.05 -19.13
CA PRO A 131 -1.88 4.48 -20.36
C PRO A 131 -1.68 3.53 -21.54
N ARG A 132 -0.63 2.70 -21.51
CA ARG A 132 -0.35 1.68 -22.53
C ARG A 132 -0.72 0.27 -22.13
N GLY A 133 -1.27 0.08 -20.93
CA GLY A 133 -1.65 -1.24 -20.42
C GLY A 133 -0.49 -2.18 -20.09
N LEU A 134 0.76 -1.69 -20.08
CA LEU A 134 1.95 -2.54 -19.89
C LEU A 134 2.04 -3.15 -18.49
N GLN A 135 1.60 -2.42 -17.47
CA GLN A 135 1.58 -2.96 -16.10
C GLN A 135 0.50 -4.03 -15.96
N LYS A 136 -0.69 -3.80 -16.52
CA LYS A 136 -1.77 -4.78 -16.59
C LYS A 136 -1.30 -6.05 -17.30
N GLN A 137 -0.67 -5.91 -18.47
CA GLN A 137 -0.15 -7.05 -19.24
C GLN A 137 0.86 -7.87 -18.44
N ARG A 138 1.83 -7.22 -17.78
CA ARG A 138 2.81 -7.90 -16.91
C ARG A 138 2.16 -8.63 -15.73
N PHE A 139 1.09 -8.09 -15.17
CA PHE A 139 0.32 -8.77 -14.13
C PHE A 139 -0.36 -10.03 -14.67
N ILE A 140 -1.03 -9.93 -15.82
CA ILE A 140 -1.70 -11.05 -16.47
C ILE A 140 -0.68 -12.19 -16.75
N GLU A 141 0.45 -11.87 -17.36
CA GLU A 141 1.51 -12.84 -17.69
C GLU A 141 2.03 -13.56 -16.45
N ARG A 142 2.28 -12.83 -15.36
CA ARG A 142 2.80 -13.41 -14.10
C ARG A 142 1.79 -14.31 -13.40
N VAL A 143 0.51 -13.98 -13.47
CA VAL A 143 -0.54 -14.81 -12.86
C VAL A 143 -0.83 -16.02 -13.73
N SER A 144 -1.04 -15.86 -15.04
CA SER A 144 -1.40 -16.94 -15.96
C SER A 144 -0.31 -18.02 -16.12
N SER A 145 0.95 -17.67 -15.89
CA SER A 145 2.08 -18.62 -15.92
C SER A 145 2.31 -19.38 -14.59
N SER A 146 1.58 -19.03 -13.52
CA SER A 146 1.88 -19.55 -12.17
C SER A 146 0.92 -20.66 -11.73
N ALA A 147 1.50 -21.75 -11.20
CA ALA A 147 0.73 -22.80 -10.52
C ALA A 147 0.37 -22.47 -9.06
N SER A 148 0.89 -21.37 -8.52
CA SER A 148 0.57 -20.94 -7.15
C SER A 148 -0.86 -20.46 -7.02
N PRO A 149 -1.51 -20.64 -5.85
CA PRO A 149 -2.83 -20.09 -5.56
C PRO A 149 -2.88 -18.57 -5.75
N ILE A 150 -3.96 -18.08 -6.35
CA ILE A 150 -4.13 -16.64 -6.62
C ILE A 150 -4.09 -15.80 -5.33
N GLY A 151 -4.57 -16.35 -4.21
CA GLY A 151 -4.47 -15.68 -2.91
C GLY A 151 -3.04 -15.48 -2.41
N ILE A 152 -2.09 -16.34 -2.82
CA ILE A 152 -0.65 -16.17 -2.58
C ILE A 152 -0.04 -15.17 -3.56
N LEU A 153 -0.39 -15.29 -4.84
CA LEU A 153 0.12 -14.40 -5.90
C LEU A 153 -0.21 -12.93 -5.63
N LEU A 154 -1.42 -12.63 -5.18
CA LEU A 154 -1.83 -11.26 -4.82
C LEU A 154 -1.06 -10.69 -3.61
N MET A 155 -0.47 -11.52 -2.77
CA MET A 155 0.38 -11.07 -1.64
C MET A 155 1.85 -10.92 -2.04
N ASN A 156 2.27 -11.51 -3.14
CA ASN A 156 3.64 -11.41 -3.64
C ASN A 156 3.86 -10.05 -4.33
N GLN A 157 4.69 -9.20 -3.69
CA GLN A 157 4.97 -7.85 -4.18
C GLN A 157 5.77 -7.83 -5.49
N GLU A 158 6.30 -8.94 -5.95
CA GLU A 158 6.92 -9.10 -7.27
C GLU A 158 5.87 -9.39 -8.35
N VAL A 159 4.74 -10.03 -8.02
CA VAL A 159 3.63 -10.29 -8.95
C VAL A 159 2.77 -9.04 -9.13
N ILE A 160 2.36 -8.45 -8.02
CA ILE A 160 1.61 -7.19 -7.96
C ILE A 160 2.00 -6.43 -6.71
N SER A 161 2.43 -5.19 -6.84
CA SER A 161 2.84 -4.41 -5.69
C SER A 161 1.68 -3.63 -5.07
N GLY A 162 1.74 -3.41 -3.75
CA GLY A 162 0.76 -2.60 -3.02
C GLY A 162 -0.39 -3.38 -2.39
N ILE A 163 -0.81 -4.51 -2.93
CA ILE A 163 -1.85 -5.34 -2.32
C ILE A 163 -1.36 -5.93 -0.99
N GLY A 164 -2.22 -5.86 0.01
CA GLY A 164 -2.04 -6.54 1.28
C GLY A 164 -3.24 -7.43 1.60
N ASN A 165 -3.37 -7.73 2.88
CA ASN A 165 -4.33 -8.74 3.32
C ASN A 165 -5.79 -8.32 3.15
N VAL A 166 -6.07 -7.02 3.25
CA VAL A 166 -7.43 -6.49 3.06
C VAL A 166 -7.81 -6.60 1.60
N TYR A 167 -7.03 -5.98 0.70
CA TYR A 167 -7.34 -6.02 -0.72
C TYR A 167 -7.34 -7.44 -1.28
N ARG A 168 -6.43 -8.33 -0.87
CA ARG A 168 -6.44 -9.74 -1.28
C ARG A 168 -7.80 -10.40 -1.02
N ALA A 169 -8.29 -10.30 0.22
CA ALA A 169 -9.54 -10.93 0.62
C ALA A 169 -10.73 -10.35 -0.14
N GLU A 170 -10.80 -9.03 -0.23
CA GLU A 170 -11.93 -8.31 -0.79
C GLU A 170 -12.00 -8.39 -2.31
N ILE A 171 -10.86 -8.29 -3.01
CA ILE A 171 -10.80 -8.38 -4.47
C ILE A 171 -11.21 -9.79 -4.92
N LEU A 172 -10.70 -10.84 -4.29
CA LEU A 172 -11.08 -12.22 -4.63
C LEU A 172 -12.54 -12.51 -4.32
N PHE A 173 -13.09 -11.96 -3.23
CA PHE A 173 -14.53 -12.07 -2.96
C PHE A 173 -15.36 -11.35 -4.02
N ARG A 174 -14.96 -10.15 -4.43
CA ARG A 174 -15.67 -9.37 -5.46
C ARG A 174 -15.64 -10.06 -6.82
N ALA A 175 -14.51 -10.64 -7.17
CA ALA A 175 -14.33 -11.43 -8.39
C ALA A 175 -14.98 -12.83 -8.33
N GLN A 176 -15.49 -13.27 -7.17
CA GLN A 176 -16.06 -14.61 -6.95
C GLN A 176 -15.07 -15.75 -7.26
N ILE A 177 -13.77 -15.51 -7.06
CA ILE A 177 -12.71 -16.47 -7.35
C ILE A 177 -12.22 -17.09 -6.04
N SER A 178 -12.11 -18.42 -6.04
CA SER A 178 -11.48 -19.16 -4.94
C SER A 178 -10.06 -18.66 -4.71
N PRO A 179 -9.67 -18.30 -3.47
CA PRO A 179 -8.30 -17.91 -3.16
C PRO A 179 -7.29 -19.04 -3.40
N HIS A 180 -7.77 -20.29 -3.49
CA HIS A 180 -6.97 -21.50 -3.73
C HIS A 180 -6.77 -21.80 -5.21
N ALA A 181 -7.53 -21.17 -6.11
CA ALA A 181 -7.41 -21.39 -7.55
C ALA A 181 -5.98 -21.10 -8.02
N PRO A 182 -5.31 -22.04 -8.72
CA PRO A 182 -4.00 -21.76 -9.33
C PRO A 182 -4.08 -20.61 -10.32
N GLY A 183 -3.10 -19.72 -10.34
CA GLY A 183 -3.12 -18.59 -11.28
C GLY A 183 -3.31 -19.02 -12.73
N LYS A 184 -2.63 -20.11 -13.15
CA LYS A 184 -2.73 -20.68 -14.51
C LYS A 184 -4.08 -21.26 -14.87
N SER A 185 -4.96 -21.52 -13.90
CA SER A 185 -6.34 -22.02 -14.17
C SER A 185 -7.34 -20.89 -14.40
N LEU A 186 -6.97 -19.66 -14.13
CA LEU A 186 -7.82 -18.51 -14.36
C LEU A 186 -7.77 -18.09 -15.84
N SER A 187 -8.90 -17.69 -16.37
CA SER A 187 -8.94 -17.08 -17.70
C SER A 187 -8.26 -15.72 -17.69
N VAL A 188 -7.74 -15.28 -18.84
CA VAL A 188 -7.18 -13.93 -19.02
C VAL A 188 -8.19 -12.86 -18.60
N GLN A 189 -9.46 -13.05 -18.94
CA GLN A 189 -10.53 -12.13 -18.56
C GLN A 189 -10.68 -12.01 -17.03
N GLN A 190 -10.68 -13.12 -16.30
CA GLN A 190 -10.77 -13.11 -14.84
C GLN A 190 -9.58 -12.36 -14.20
N ILE A 191 -8.36 -12.59 -14.72
CA ILE A 191 -7.16 -11.90 -14.23
C ILE A 191 -7.23 -10.39 -14.55
N GLU A 192 -7.73 -10.03 -15.72
CA GLU A 192 -7.92 -8.63 -16.10
C GLU A 192 -8.96 -7.93 -15.23
N GLU A 193 -10.06 -8.58 -14.91
CA GLU A 193 -11.10 -8.08 -14.00
C GLU A 193 -10.54 -7.84 -12.59
N ILE A 194 -9.69 -8.75 -12.07
CA ILE A 194 -8.96 -8.57 -10.81
C ILE A 194 -8.12 -7.28 -10.87
N TRP A 195 -7.38 -7.05 -11.96
CA TRP A 195 -6.56 -5.84 -12.12
C TRP A 195 -7.41 -4.57 -12.13
N ILE A 196 -8.45 -4.53 -12.95
CA ILE A 196 -9.34 -3.38 -13.10
C ILE A 196 -10.00 -3.02 -11.77
N ASP A 197 -10.53 -4.01 -11.05
CA ASP A 197 -11.16 -3.79 -9.75
C ASP A 197 -10.14 -3.33 -8.71
N THR A 198 -8.91 -3.87 -8.73
CA THR A 198 -7.81 -3.43 -7.87
C THR A 198 -7.48 -1.95 -8.08
N VAL A 199 -7.33 -1.52 -9.33
CA VAL A 199 -7.08 -0.11 -9.70
C VAL A 199 -8.23 0.78 -9.18
N LYS A 200 -9.48 0.39 -9.41
CA LYS A 200 -10.67 1.10 -8.93
C LYS A 200 -10.66 1.28 -7.41
N LEU A 201 -10.47 0.18 -6.68
CA LEU A 201 -10.51 0.18 -5.22
C LEU A 201 -9.34 0.98 -4.61
N MET A 202 -8.14 0.83 -5.16
CA MET A 202 -6.98 1.59 -4.67
C MET A 202 -7.13 3.09 -4.97
N LYS A 203 -7.68 3.48 -6.11
CA LYS A 203 -7.98 4.88 -6.43
C LYS A 203 -8.95 5.49 -5.40
N VAL A 204 -9.99 4.76 -5.02
CA VAL A 204 -10.91 5.17 -3.93
C VAL A 204 -10.14 5.29 -2.61
N GLY A 205 -9.28 4.32 -2.28
CA GLY A 205 -8.46 4.34 -1.08
C GLY A 205 -7.50 5.55 -1.03
N VAL A 206 -6.87 5.91 -2.14
CA VAL A 206 -6.02 7.12 -2.24
C VAL A 206 -6.85 8.39 -2.00
N ALA A 207 -8.02 8.50 -2.62
CA ALA A 207 -8.86 9.67 -2.50
C ALA A 207 -9.46 9.85 -1.09
N THR A 208 -9.93 8.77 -0.48
CA THR A 208 -10.67 8.82 0.80
C THR A 208 -9.80 8.58 2.04
N GLY A 209 -8.66 7.91 1.89
CA GLY A 209 -7.82 7.42 3.00
C GLY A 209 -8.35 6.13 3.65
N PHE A 210 -9.37 5.51 3.08
CA PHE A 210 -9.99 4.29 3.63
C PHE A 210 -10.05 3.18 2.58
N MET A 211 -9.83 1.93 3.03
CA MET A 211 -10.09 0.73 2.24
C MET A 211 -11.58 0.40 2.35
N THR A 212 -12.39 0.99 1.47
CA THR A 212 -13.80 0.64 1.31
C THR A 212 -13.92 -0.19 0.04
N THR A 213 -14.48 -1.38 0.14
CA THR A 213 -14.55 -2.36 -0.95
C THR A 213 -15.98 -2.73 -1.33
N ARG A 214 -16.95 -2.46 -0.45
CA ARG A 214 -18.37 -2.64 -0.74
C ARG A 214 -18.82 -1.61 -1.76
N GLU A 215 -19.39 -2.10 -2.89
CA GLU A 215 -19.74 -1.28 -4.05
C GLU A 215 -20.67 -0.12 -3.68
N GLU A 216 -21.71 -0.41 -2.89
CA GLU A 216 -22.71 0.56 -2.46
C GLU A 216 -22.17 1.60 -1.46
N ARG A 217 -20.92 1.43 -1.01
CA ARG A 217 -20.24 2.30 -0.02
C ARG A 217 -19.07 3.11 -0.57
N LEU A 218 -18.62 2.83 -1.81
CA LEU A 218 -17.40 3.42 -2.38
C LEU A 218 -17.39 4.95 -2.40
N LYS A 219 -18.56 5.58 -2.58
CA LYS A 219 -18.72 7.04 -2.66
C LYS A 219 -19.15 7.70 -1.33
N LYS A 220 -19.26 6.92 -0.25
CA LYS A 220 -19.82 7.40 1.03
C LYS A 220 -18.76 7.34 2.13
N ARG A 221 -18.85 8.30 3.09
CA ARG A 221 -18.11 8.17 4.34
C ARG A 221 -18.70 7.00 5.13
N THR A 222 -17.92 5.93 5.28
CA THR A 222 -18.41 4.64 5.78
C THR A 222 -17.77 4.29 7.12
N LYS A 223 -18.57 3.83 8.08
CA LYS A 223 -18.04 3.27 9.34
C LYS A 223 -17.15 2.06 9.04
N LYS A 224 -16.16 1.80 9.90
CA LYS A 224 -15.18 0.73 9.68
C LYS A 224 -15.83 -0.64 9.48
N ALA A 225 -16.88 -0.95 10.24
CA ALA A 225 -17.62 -2.21 10.16
C ALA A 225 -18.32 -2.43 8.81
N ASP A 226 -18.66 -1.34 8.10
CA ASP A 226 -19.43 -1.41 6.85
C ASP A 226 -18.56 -1.34 5.59
N ARG A 227 -17.22 -1.38 5.70
CA ARG A 227 -16.32 -1.16 4.57
C ARG A 227 -16.09 -2.40 3.72
N ASN A 228 -16.11 -3.58 4.34
CA ASN A 228 -15.63 -4.83 3.76
C ASN A 228 -16.73 -5.87 3.65
N TYR A 229 -16.61 -6.77 2.67
CA TYR A 229 -17.49 -7.93 2.51
C TYR A 229 -17.08 -9.09 3.40
N VAL A 230 -15.80 -9.43 3.47
CA VAL A 230 -15.29 -10.61 4.17
C VAL A 230 -14.16 -10.31 5.17
N TYR A 231 -13.35 -9.28 4.94
CA TYR A 231 -12.18 -9.00 5.78
C TYR A 231 -12.57 -8.68 7.22
N GLN A 232 -12.05 -9.47 8.19
CA GLN A 232 -12.37 -9.41 9.62
C GLN A 232 -13.86 -9.65 9.94
N ARG A 233 -14.56 -10.42 9.11
CA ARG A 233 -15.96 -10.79 9.32
C ARG A 233 -16.15 -12.31 9.45
N GLN A 234 -15.11 -13.04 9.88
CA GLN A 234 -15.20 -14.48 10.13
C GLN A 234 -16.32 -14.81 11.11
N GLY A 235 -17.07 -15.86 10.83
CA GLY A 235 -18.21 -16.29 11.62
C GLY A 235 -19.51 -15.51 11.38
N GLU A 236 -19.44 -14.38 10.65
CA GLU A 236 -20.64 -13.63 10.25
C GLU A 236 -21.25 -14.17 8.98
N ARG A 237 -22.55 -13.89 8.75
CA ARG A 237 -23.23 -14.18 7.50
C ARG A 237 -22.62 -13.37 6.34
N CYS A 238 -22.42 -14.04 5.22
CA CYS A 238 -21.99 -13.40 3.99
C CYS A 238 -23.06 -12.42 3.49
N LEU A 239 -22.64 -11.25 3.03
CA LEU A 239 -23.56 -10.21 2.53
C LEU A 239 -24.13 -10.48 1.14
N ARG A 240 -23.73 -11.60 0.48
CA ARG A 240 -24.23 -12.00 -0.86
C ARG A 240 -25.05 -13.28 -0.83
N CYS A 241 -24.56 -14.35 -0.16
CA CYS A 241 -25.18 -15.67 -0.20
C CYS A 241 -25.66 -16.16 1.17
N GLU A 242 -25.55 -15.35 2.22
CA GLU A 242 -25.87 -15.66 3.62
C GLU A 242 -25.11 -16.85 4.25
N GLY A 243 -24.23 -17.51 3.48
CA GLY A 243 -23.28 -18.49 4.03
C GLY A 243 -22.33 -17.87 5.05
N ILE A 244 -21.55 -18.66 5.75
CA ILE A 244 -20.65 -18.17 6.80
C ILE A 244 -19.28 -17.81 6.22
N VAL A 245 -18.81 -16.59 6.51
CA VAL A 245 -17.46 -16.14 6.17
C VAL A 245 -16.43 -16.95 6.95
N GLN A 246 -15.51 -17.58 6.25
CA GLN A 246 -14.46 -18.45 6.78
C GLN A 246 -13.17 -17.67 7.03
N ILE A 247 -12.33 -18.22 7.92
CA ILE A 247 -10.97 -17.77 8.17
C ILE A 247 -10.03 -18.97 8.17
N GLU A 248 -8.89 -18.83 7.51
CA GLU A 248 -7.82 -19.83 7.53
C GLU A 248 -6.44 -19.16 7.43
N LEU A 249 -5.38 -19.95 7.55
CA LEU A 249 -4.01 -19.48 7.33
C LEU A 249 -3.58 -19.82 5.90
N MET A 250 -3.18 -18.78 5.14
CA MET A 250 -2.56 -18.93 3.83
C MET A 250 -1.25 -18.15 3.80
N ALA A 251 -0.12 -18.85 3.63
CA ALA A 251 1.23 -18.28 3.65
C ALA A 251 1.45 -17.36 4.89
N THR A 252 1.21 -17.87 6.07
CA THR A 252 1.37 -17.20 7.39
C THR A 252 0.42 -16.01 7.64
N ARG A 253 -0.53 -15.74 6.74
CA ARG A 253 -1.50 -14.65 6.86
C ARG A 253 -2.92 -15.17 6.97
N LYS A 254 -3.73 -14.55 7.82
CA LYS A 254 -5.17 -14.83 7.93
C LYS A 254 -5.84 -14.48 6.61
N LEU A 255 -6.42 -15.46 5.95
CA LEU A 255 -7.28 -15.30 4.79
C LEU A 255 -8.73 -15.30 5.25
N TYR A 256 -9.51 -14.35 4.76
CA TYR A 256 -10.96 -14.25 4.98
C TYR A 256 -11.65 -14.44 3.63
N TRP A 257 -12.61 -15.34 3.56
CA TRP A 257 -13.29 -15.67 2.31
C TRP A 257 -14.66 -16.31 2.55
N CYS A 258 -15.48 -16.38 1.53
CA CYS A 258 -16.79 -17.02 1.58
C CYS A 258 -16.82 -18.21 0.61
N PRO A 259 -16.85 -19.47 1.07
CA PRO A 259 -16.86 -20.63 0.19
C PRO A 259 -18.13 -20.75 -0.68
N GLY A 260 -19.24 -20.15 -0.26
CA GLY A 260 -20.47 -20.11 -1.05
C GLY A 260 -20.45 -19.08 -2.21
N CYS A 261 -19.50 -18.12 -2.20
CA CYS A 261 -19.37 -17.11 -3.26
C CYS A 261 -18.10 -17.25 -4.08
N GLN A 262 -17.09 -17.96 -3.57
CA GLN A 262 -15.76 -18.04 -4.18
C GLN A 262 -15.43 -19.50 -4.50
N PHE A 263 -15.60 -19.88 -5.75
CA PHE A 263 -15.46 -21.25 -6.27
C PHE A 263 -14.49 -21.32 -7.46
#